data_f6e8d8a98fa8f2fefda1676592b47430
#
_entry.id   f6e8d8a98fa8f2fefda1676592b47430
#
_cell.length_a   1.000
_cell.length_b   1.000
_cell.length_c   1.000
_cell.angle_alpha   90.00
_cell.angle_beta   90.00
_cell.angle_gamma   90.00
#
_symmetry.space_group_name_H-M   'P 1'
#
loop_
_entity.id
_entity.type
_entity.pdbx_description
1 polymer ?
#
loop_
_entity_poly.entity_id
_entity_poly.type
_entity_poly.pdbx_seq_one_letter_code
_entity_poly.pdbx_strand_id
1 'polypeptide(L)'
;MNDSSSFPQAETIEQLRQNLATIRERIDQACLQAGRDPQEVRLLPVSKTHPAEYLRLAYAAGCRMLGENKIQEAYQKWQELEDLENLEWSVIGHLQTNKAKYVARFASEFHALDSLRLAQALDQRLTIEDRYLDVLVQINTSGEESKYGIDPEQAPELIAQLAQFTRLRVRGLMTLAMNSEDREAVRGCFVQLRELRDSLQGNAPAGMQLTELSMGMSGDFEIAIAEGATIVRIGQAIFGAREQPDSYYWPK
;
A
#
# COMPACT_ATOMS: atom_id res chain seq x y z
N MET A 1 7.62 12.43 -18.55
CA MET A 1 8.57 11.28 -18.61
C MET A 1 9.28 11.23 -17.28
N ASN A 2 8.87 10.35 -16.34
CA ASN A 2 9.65 10.17 -15.12
C ASN A 2 10.96 9.53 -15.54
N ASP A 3 12.03 10.29 -15.38
CA ASP A 3 13.38 9.85 -15.69
C ASP A 3 13.75 8.69 -14.75
N SER A 4 13.60 7.46 -15.26
CA SER A 4 13.96 6.23 -14.53
C SER A 4 15.45 6.17 -14.19
N SER A 5 16.27 7.09 -14.75
CA SER A 5 17.69 7.25 -14.47
C SER A 5 17.98 7.90 -13.10
N SER A 6 16.98 8.48 -12.42
CA SER A 6 17.18 9.23 -11.16
C SER A 6 17.38 8.36 -9.92
N PHE A 7 17.10 7.05 -9.99
CA PHE A 7 17.22 6.12 -8.85
C PHE A 7 18.09 4.92 -9.22
N PRO A 8 19.41 4.96 -9.01
CA PRO A 8 20.30 3.83 -9.25
C PRO A 8 19.90 2.65 -8.37
N GLN A 9 20.04 1.43 -8.88
CA GLN A 9 19.76 0.22 -8.12
C GLN A 9 20.72 0.12 -6.93
N ALA A 10 20.17 -0.16 -5.75
CA ALA A 10 20.99 -0.40 -4.57
C ALA A 10 21.49 -1.86 -4.59
N GLU A 11 22.79 -2.06 -4.69
CA GLU A 11 23.40 -3.39 -4.81
C GLU A 11 23.87 -3.96 -3.48
N THR A 12 23.96 -3.12 -2.44
CA THR A 12 24.50 -3.51 -1.14
C THR A 12 23.54 -3.15 0.01
N ILE A 13 23.71 -3.85 1.15
CA ILE A 13 22.97 -3.55 2.38
C ILE A 13 23.18 -2.10 2.81
N GLU A 14 24.40 -1.58 2.66
CA GLU A 14 24.72 -0.22 3.08
C GLU A 14 24.03 0.83 2.20
N GLN A 15 23.98 0.62 0.88
CA GLN A 15 23.20 1.49 -0.02
C GLN A 15 21.71 1.44 0.30
N LEU A 16 21.14 0.26 0.60
CA LEU A 16 19.75 0.15 1.03
C LEU A 16 19.49 0.88 2.35
N ARG A 17 20.39 0.78 3.33
CA ARG A 17 20.31 1.55 4.59
C ARG A 17 20.33 3.04 4.34
N GLN A 18 21.24 3.51 3.48
CA GLN A 18 21.34 4.92 3.13
C GLN A 18 20.07 5.42 2.44
N ASN A 19 19.54 4.67 1.47
CA ASN A 19 18.29 5.03 0.79
C ASN A 19 17.12 5.08 1.77
N LEU A 20 17.00 4.08 2.65
CA LEU A 20 15.96 4.06 3.70
C LEU A 20 16.09 5.26 4.65
N ALA A 21 17.31 5.62 5.06
CA ALA A 21 17.56 6.76 5.92
C ALA A 21 17.16 8.07 5.22
N THR A 22 17.59 8.26 3.97
CA THR A 22 17.23 9.43 3.16
C THR A 22 15.72 9.57 2.99
N ILE A 23 15.02 8.48 2.74
CA ILE A 23 13.55 8.51 2.61
C ILE A 23 12.89 8.84 3.94
N ARG A 24 13.36 8.28 5.06
CA ARG A 24 12.83 8.61 6.40
C ARG A 24 13.02 10.09 6.73
N GLU A 25 14.21 10.65 6.48
CA GLU A 25 14.47 12.09 6.66
C GLU A 25 13.51 12.95 5.83
N ARG A 26 13.22 12.58 4.59
CA ARG A 26 12.26 13.30 3.74
C ARG A 26 10.83 13.19 4.28
N ILE A 27 10.43 12.02 4.79
CA ILE A 27 9.13 11.82 5.45
C ILE A 27 9.04 12.73 6.68
N ASP A 28 10.06 12.72 7.55
CA ASP A 28 10.10 13.54 8.76
C ASP A 28 10.01 15.03 8.42
N GLN A 29 10.76 15.48 7.43
CA GLN A 29 10.70 16.89 6.97
C GLN A 29 9.32 17.25 6.41
N ALA A 30 8.70 16.38 5.60
CA ALA A 30 7.35 16.62 5.08
C ALA A 30 6.30 16.68 6.20
N CYS A 31 6.42 15.82 7.22
CA CYS A 31 5.55 15.86 8.39
C CYS A 31 5.71 17.18 9.15
N LEU A 32 6.94 17.59 9.45
CA LEU A 32 7.21 18.85 10.17
C LEU A 32 6.69 20.06 9.39
N GLN A 33 6.85 20.10 8.07
CA GLN A 33 6.31 21.16 7.21
C GLN A 33 4.78 21.21 7.23
N ALA A 34 4.14 20.04 7.39
CA ALA A 34 2.69 19.91 7.51
C ALA A 34 2.17 20.10 8.95
N GLY A 35 3.04 20.38 9.94
CA GLY A 35 2.67 20.50 11.34
C GLY A 35 2.23 19.18 11.99
N ARG A 36 2.76 18.03 11.49
CA ARG A 36 2.41 16.69 11.93
C ARG A 36 3.58 16.00 12.64
N ASP A 37 3.26 15.05 13.50
CA ASP A 37 4.27 14.16 14.12
C ASP A 37 4.77 13.15 13.05
N PRO A 38 6.10 13.04 12.83
CA PRO A 38 6.67 12.02 11.95
C PRO A 38 6.26 10.58 12.30
N GLN A 39 5.95 10.30 13.56
CA GLN A 39 5.50 8.98 14.01
C GLN A 39 4.11 8.59 13.47
N GLU A 40 3.31 9.55 12.99
CA GLU A 40 2.03 9.28 12.36
C GLU A 40 2.14 8.65 10.97
N VAL A 41 3.35 8.69 10.35
CA VAL A 41 3.54 8.25 8.97
C VAL A 41 4.46 7.04 8.90
N ARG A 42 3.91 5.92 8.47
CA ARG A 42 4.62 4.67 8.27
C ARG A 42 5.12 4.56 6.83
N LEU A 43 6.41 4.25 6.67
CA LEU A 43 6.98 3.86 5.38
C LEU A 43 6.68 2.39 5.10
N LEU A 44 6.07 2.10 3.95
CA LEU A 44 5.94 0.76 3.39
C LEU A 44 6.88 0.62 2.18
N PRO A 45 8.04 -0.06 2.32
CA PRO A 45 8.93 -0.36 1.21
C PRO A 45 8.25 -1.32 0.23
N VAL A 46 8.19 -0.94 -1.07
CA VAL A 46 7.51 -1.72 -2.12
C VAL A 46 8.53 -2.47 -2.95
N SER A 47 8.59 -3.78 -2.75
CA SER A 47 9.63 -4.69 -3.27
C SER A 47 9.24 -5.44 -4.56
N LYS A 48 8.14 -5.03 -5.18
CA LYS A 48 7.67 -5.65 -6.45
C LYS A 48 8.79 -5.69 -7.49
N THR A 49 8.85 -6.80 -8.26
CA THR A 49 9.83 -7.06 -9.32
C THR A 49 11.26 -7.39 -8.88
N HIS A 50 11.59 -7.25 -7.60
CA HIS A 50 12.89 -7.68 -7.07
C HIS A 50 12.84 -9.14 -6.59
N PRO A 51 13.88 -9.97 -6.85
CA PRO A 51 13.89 -11.36 -6.45
C PRO A 51 14.08 -11.54 -4.93
N ALA A 52 13.78 -12.75 -4.41
CA ALA A 52 13.85 -13.03 -2.98
C ALA A 52 15.25 -12.82 -2.37
N GLU A 53 16.31 -13.18 -3.09
CA GLU A 53 17.69 -12.94 -2.65
C GLU A 53 17.97 -11.46 -2.38
N TYR A 54 17.42 -10.58 -3.22
CA TYR A 54 17.55 -9.14 -3.03
C TYR A 54 16.77 -8.66 -1.79
N LEU A 55 15.65 -9.29 -1.48
CA LEU A 55 14.86 -8.95 -0.29
C LEU A 55 15.53 -9.37 1.01
N ARG A 56 16.46 -10.36 0.98
CA ARG A 56 17.34 -10.66 2.11
C ARG A 56 18.27 -9.50 2.46
N LEU A 57 18.74 -8.76 1.44
CA LEU A 57 19.52 -7.53 1.67
C LEU A 57 18.63 -6.43 2.29
N ALA A 58 17.39 -6.28 1.82
CA ALA A 58 16.43 -5.33 2.39
C ALA A 58 16.11 -5.66 3.86
N TYR A 59 15.91 -6.94 4.18
CA TYR A 59 15.72 -7.39 5.57
C TYR A 59 16.96 -7.08 6.44
N ALA A 60 18.17 -7.39 5.95
CA ALA A 60 19.42 -7.06 6.62
C ALA A 60 19.65 -5.55 6.76
N ALA A 61 19.10 -4.74 5.85
CA ALA A 61 19.07 -3.28 5.94
C ALA A 61 18.06 -2.73 6.96
N GLY A 62 17.17 -3.58 7.50
CA GLY A 62 16.22 -3.24 8.53
C GLY A 62 14.75 -3.22 8.10
N CYS A 63 14.42 -3.62 6.88
CA CYS A 63 13.01 -3.80 6.49
C CYS A 63 12.39 -4.96 7.27
N ARG A 64 11.20 -4.74 7.82
CA ARG A 64 10.41 -5.77 8.53
C ARG A 64 9.01 -5.94 7.94
N MET A 65 8.62 -5.08 7.01
CA MET A 65 7.42 -5.19 6.22
C MET A 65 7.75 -4.84 4.77
N LEU A 66 7.18 -5.59 3.82
CA LEU A 66 7.39 -5.39 2.39
C LEU A 66 6.04 -5.35 1.66
N GLY A 67 5.92 -4.41 0.71
CA GLY A 67 4.74 -4.23 -0.11
C GLY A 67 4.86 -4.93 -1.48
N GLU A 68 3.87 -5.73 -1.86
CA GLU A 68 3.84 -6.46 -3.12
C GLU A 68 2.56 -6.23 -3.92
N ASN A 69 2.67 -6.10 -5.24
CA ASN A 69 1.52 -5.89 -6.10
C ASN A 69 0.89 -7.19 -6.62
N LYS A 70 1.71 -8.17 -7.02
CA LYS A 70 1.26 -9.42 -7.65
C LYS A 70 1.26 -10.53 -6.62
N ILE A 71 0.07 -11.07 -6.33
CA ILE A 71 -0.09 -12.08 -5.27
C ILE A 71 0.73 -13.36 -5.50
N GLN A 72 0.91 -13.81 -6.73
CA GLN A 72 1.71 -15.01 -7.01
C GLN A 72 3.19 -14.77 -6.69
N GLU A 73 3.71 -13.61 -7.11
CA GLU A 73 5.08 -13.19 -6.82
C GLU A 73 5.28 -13.03 -5.30
N ALA A 74 4.36 -12.37 -4.62
CA ALA A 74 4.37 -12.20 -3.17
C ALA A 74 4.38 -13.54 -2.43
N TYR A 75 3.52 -14.48 -2.84
CA TYR A 75 3.42 -15.80 -2.22
C TYR A 75 4.69 -16.64 -2.39
N GLN A 76 5.29 -16.61 -3.59
CA GLN A 76 6.56 -17.29 -3.86
C GLN A 76 7.68 -16.70 -2.99
N LYS A 77 7.83 -15.38 -2.96
CA LYS A 77 8.82 -14.69 -2.12
C LYS A 77 8.64 -15.00 -0.63
N TRP A 78 7.38 -15.03 -0.15
CA TRP A 78 7.09 -15.40 1.22
C TRP A 78 7.58 -16.83 1.54
N GLN A 79 7.36 -17.80 0.65
CA GLN A 79 7.86 -19.17 0.82
C GLN A 79 9.40 -19.25 0.81
N GLU A 80 10.05 -18.49 -0.07
CA GLU A 80 11.52 -18.46 -0.18
C GLU A 80 12.21 -17.75 1.00
N LEU A 81 11.46 -16.92 1.74
CA LEU A 81 11.95 -16.09 2.85
C LEU A 81 11.32 -16.46 4.20
N GLU A 82 10.75 -17.66 4.32
CA GLU A 82 10.09 -18.12 5.55
C GLU A 82 11.04 -18.22 6.77
N ASP A 83 12.34 -18.29 6.52
CA ASP A 83 13.40 -18.27 7.53
C ASP A 83 13.67 -16.88 8.12
N LEU A 84 13.13 -15.80 7.53
CA LEU A 84 13.30 -14.44 8.01
C LEU A 84 12.23 -14.10 9.07
N GLU A 85 12.63 -14.16 10.32
CA GLU A 85 11.74 -13.92 11.46
C GLU A 85 11.13 -12.50 11.43
N ASN A 86 9.84 -12.40 11.74
CA ASN A 86 9.11 -11.13 11.82
C ASN A 86 9.09 -10.31 10.51
N LEU A 87 9.29 -10.96 9.35
CA LEU A 87 9.06 -10.32 8.07
C LEU A 87 7.58 -10.38 7.74
N GLU A 88 6.95 -9.21 7.65
CA GLU A 88 5.53 -9.06 7.35
C GLU A 88 5.31 -8.63 5.90
N TRP A 89 4.11 -8.94 5.39
CA TRP A 89 3.77 -8.70 3.99
C TRP A 89 2.49 -7.92 3.85
N SER A 90 2.56 -6.83 3.10
CA SER A 90 1.41 -6.02 2.69
C SER A 90 1.14 -6.24 1.20
N VAL A 91 -0.03 -6.77 0.87
CA VAL A 91 -0.47 -6.93 -0.52
C VAL A 91 -1.22 -5.66 -0.93
N ILE A 92 -0.66 -4.91 -1.89
CA ILE A 92 -1.14 -3.57 -2.26
C ILE A 92 -1.71 -3.50 -3.68
N GLY A 93 -1.75 -4.61 -4.41
CA GLY A 93 -2.29 -4.67 -5.77
C GLY A 93 -3.62 -5.40 -5.85
N HIS A 94 -4.32 -5.18 -6.97
CA HIS A 94 -5.62 -5.80 -7.23
C HIS A 94 -5.57 -7.33 -7.11
N LEU A 95 -6.60 -7.91 -6.49
CA LEU A 95 -6.71 -9.32 -6.19
C LEU A 95 -7.96 -9.94 -6.84
N GLN A 96 -7.75 -10.92 -7.70
CA GLN A 96 -8.84 -11.77 -8.18
C GLN A 96 -9.38 -12.61 -7.02
N THR A 97 -10.70 -12.76 -6.92
CA THR A 97 -11.39 -13.47 -5.81
C THR A 97 -10.89 -14.92 -5.63
N ASN A 98 -10.60 -15.64 -6.72
CA ASN A 98 -10.08 -17.01 -6.66
C ASN A 98 -8.67 -17.13 -6.07
N LYS A 99 -7.97 -16.00 -5.88
CA LYS A 99 -6.63 -15.89 -5.29
C LYS A 99 -6.62 -15.50 -3.81
N ALA A 100 -7.79 -15.24 -3.22
CA ALA A 100 -7.94 -14.86 -1.81
C ALA A 100 -7.24 -15.85 -0.85
N LYS A 101 -7.21 -17.14 -1.19
CA LYS A 101 -6.53 -18.19 -0.42
C LYS A 101 -5.03 -17.93 -0.19
N TYR A 102 -4.35 -17.26 -1.13
CA TYR A 102 -2.93 -16.94 -0.97
C TYR A 102 -2.74 -15.79 0.02
N VAL A 103 -3.51 -14.70 -0.11
CA VAL A 103 -3.45 -13.57 0.83
C VAL A 103 -3.72 -14.04 2.26
N ALA A 104 -4.77 -14.85 2.46
CA ALA A 104 -5.17 -15.33 3.77
C ALA A 104 -4.07 -16.12 4.51
N ARG A 105 -3.14 -16.76 3.78
CA ARG A 105 -2.07 -17.58 4.36
C ARG A 105 -0.95 -16.78 4.99
N PHE A 106 -0.55 -15.65 4.42
CA PHE A 106 0.68 -14.99 4.82
C PHE A 106 0.57 -13.48 5.05
N ALA A 107 -0.33 -12.78 4.32
CA ALA A 107 -0.38 -11.34 4.41
C ALA A 107 -0.82 -10.85 5.79
N SER A 108 -0.18 -9.79 6.28
CA SER A 108 -0.59 -9.04 7.47
C SER A 108 -1.57 -7.94 7.09
N GLU A 109 -1.42 -7.39 5.88
CA GLU A 109 -2.23 -6.29 5.37
C GLU A 109 -2.64 -6.52 3.91
N PHE A 110 -3.82 -6.01 3.56
CA PHE A 110 -4.30 -5.95 2.19
C PHE A 110 -4.91 -4.57 1.89
N HIS A 111 -4.31 -3.81 0.98
CA HIS A 111 -4.69 -2.41 0.73
C HIS A 111 -5.63 -2.21 -0.49
N ALA A 112 -5.98 -3.27 -1.19
CA ALA A 112 -6.72 -3.16 -2.46
C ALA A 112 -8.12 -3.82 -2.38
N LEU A 113 -8.80 -3.71 -1.21
CA LEU A 113 -10.17 -4.22 -1.06
C LEU A 113 -11.14 -3.29 -1.81
N ASP A 114 -11.81 -3.82 -2.84
CA ASP A 114 -12.67 -3.05 -3.74
C ASP A 114 -14.08 -3.63 -3.93
N SER A 115 -14.42 -4.72 -3.24
CA SER A 115 -15.74 -5.33 -3.41
C SER A 115 -16.14 -6.23 -2.25
N LEU A 116 -17.45 -6.32 -2.01
CA LEU A 116 -18.03 -7.23 -1.02
C LEU A 116 -17.73 -8.70 -1.35
N ARG A 117 -17.73 -9.06 -2.63
CA ARG A 117 -17.39 -10.41 -3.10
C ARG A 117 -15.98 -10.81 -2.71
N LEU A 118 -15.01 -9.90 -2.83
CA LEU A 118 -13.62 -10.13 -2.44
C LEU A 118 -13.51 -10.22 -0.91
N ALA A 119 -14.20 -9.33 -0.17
CA ALA A 119 -14.24 -9.35 1.28
C ALA A 119 -14.75 -10.71 1.81
N GLN A 120 -15.86 -11.20 1.26
CA GLN A 120 -16.43 -12.51 1.62
C GLN A 120 -15.45 -13.65 1.36
N ALA A 121 -14.77 -13.65 0.20
CA ALA A 121 -13.78 -14.68 -0.11
C ALA A 121 -12.58 -14.66 0.82
N LEU A 122 -12.10 -13.47 1.21
CA LEU A 122 -11.02 -13.31 2.18
C LEU A 122 -11.44 -13.78 3.56
N ASP A 123 -12.61 -13.35 4.08
CA ASP A 123 -13.12 -13.74 5.39
C ASP A 123 -13.29 -15.25 5.54
N GLN A 124 -13.85 -15.91 4.51
CA GLN A 124 -13.96 -17.37 4.47
C GLN A 124 -12.60 -18.08 4.53
N ARG A 125 -11.60 -17.56 3.80
CA ARG A 125 -10.26 -18.16 3.79
C ARG A 125 -9.51 -17.88 5.10
N LEU A 126 -9.62 -16.70 5.65
CA LEU A 126 -9.04 -16.34 6.95
C LEU A 126 -9.63 -17.18 8.09
N THR A 127 -10.93 -17.53 8.01
CA THR A 127 -11.56 -18.42 8.96
C THR A 127 -10.94 -19.82 8.92
N ILE A 128 -10.64 -20.35 7.72
CA ILE A 128 -9.97 -21.64 7.54
C ILE A 128 -8.53 -21.62 8.08
N GLU A 129 -7.80 -20.53 7.84
CA GLU A 129 -6.40 -20.36 8.27
C GLU A 129 -6.30 -19.90 9.75
N ASP A 130 -7.43 -19.68 10.43
CA ASP A 130 -7.54 -19.10 11.79
C ASP A 130 -6.74 -17.80 11.97
N ARG A 131 -6.84 -16.91 10.99
CA ARG A 131 -6.11 -15.63 10.94
C ARG A 131 -7.05 -14.44 10.83
N TYR A 132 -6.50 -13.28 11.13
CA TYR A 132 -7.10 -11.97 10.88
C TYR A 132 -6.26 -11.22 9.83
N LEU A 133 -6.87 -10.28 9.13
CA LEU A 133 -6.22 -9.46 8.11
C LEU A 133 -6.63 -8.00 8.30
N ASP A 134 -5.65 -7.11 8.37
CA ASP A 134 -5.88 -5.67 8.29
C ASP A 134 -6.12 -5.28 6.83
N VAL A 135 -7.21 -4.58 6.56
CA VAL A 135 -7.60 -4.21 5.19
C VAL A 135 -7.87 -2.73 5.05
N LEU A 136 -7.48 -2.18 3.89
CA LEU A 136 -7.87 -0.85 3.46
C LEU A 136 -8.74 -0.96 2.21
N VAL A 137 -9.79 -0.12 2.16
CA VAL A 137 -10.67 -0.05 0.99
C VAL A 137 -10.02 0.83 -0.06
N GLN A 138 -9.87 0.29 -1.27
CA GLN A 138 -9.30 1.04 -2.39
C GLN A 138 -10.35 1.90 -3.06
N ILE A 139 -10.09 3.19 -3.12
CA ILE A 139 -10.94 4.23 -3.72
C ILE A 139 -10.28 4.74 -5.00
N ASN A 140 -11.05 4.85 -6.08
CA ASN A 140 -10.62 5.50 -7.30
C ASN A 140 -10.86 7.01 -7.21
N THR A 141 -9.86 7.77 -6.77
CA THR A 141 -9.93 9.24 -6.69
C THR A 141 -9.40 9.93 -7.95
N SER A 142 -8.87 9.17 -8.90
CA SER A 142 -8.34 9.75 -10.15
C SER A 142 -9.41 9.98 -11.23
N GLY A 143 -10.56 9.32 -11.10
CA GLY A 143 -11.60 9.32 -12.11
C GLY A 143 -11.26 8.56 -13.41
N GLU A 144 -10.11 7.88 -13.46
CA GLU A 144 -9.68 7.08 -14.60
C GLU A 144 -10.34 5.69 -14.54
N GLU A 145 -11.15 5.33 -15.54
CA GLU A 145 -11.83 4.03 -15.63
C GLU A 145 -10.86 2.83 -15.65
N SER A 146 -9.61 3.07 -16.08
CA SER A 146 -8.56 2.04 -16.13
C SER A 146 -7.97 1.70 -14.77
N LYS A 147 -8.26 2.47 -13.72
CA LYS A 147 -7.74 2.23 -12.36
C LYS A 147 -8.70 1.44 -11.51
N TYR A 148 -8.12 0.54 -10.73
CA TYR A 148 -8.85 -0.23 -9.70
C TYR A 148 -9.31 0.66 -8.54
N GLY A 149 -10.29 0.18 -7.82
CA GLY A 149 -10.90 0.85 -6.68
C GLY A 149 -12.37 1.16 -6.96
N ILE A 150 -13.15 1.33 -5.92
CA ILE A 150 -14.55 1.74 -6.03
C ILE A 150 -14.65 3.25 -6.17
N ASP A 151 -15.75 3.72 -6.73
CA ASP A 151 -16.07 5.15 -6.74
C ASP A 151 -16.26 5.66 -5.31
N PRO A 152 -15.84 6.90 -5.01
CA PRO A 152 -16.00 7.49 -3.67
C PRO A 152 -17.44 7.43 -3.13
N GLU A 153 -18.44 7.57 -4.00
CA GLU A 153 -19.87 7.53 -3.65
C GLU A 153 -20.33 6.15 -3.16
N GLN A 154 -19.65 5.08 -3.56
CA GLN A 154 -19.97 3.70 -3.16
C GLN A 154 -19.32 3.31 -1.82
N ALA A 155 -18.35 4.08 -1.34
CA ALA A 155 -17.58 3.74 -0.15
C ALA A 155 -18.44 3.62 1.13
N PRO A 156 -19.43 4.51 1.41
CA PRO A 156 -20.23 4.39 2.62
C PRO A 156 -21.01 3.07 2.68
N GLU A 157 -21.60 2.65 1.57
CA GLU A 157 -22.34 1.38 1.50
C GLU A 157 -21.43 0.17 1.69
N LEU A 158 -20.30 0.13 1.00
CA LEU A 158 -19.33 -0.97 1.14
C LEU A 158 -18.81 -1.05 2.58
N ILE A 159 -18.39 0.07 3.20
CA ILE A 159 -17.88 0.11 4.57
C ILE A 159 -18.94 -0.42 5.57
N ALA A 160 -20.19 0.00 5.42
CA ALA A 160 -21.29 -0.50 6.27
C ALA A 160 -21.47 -2.02 6.14
N GLN A 161 -21.38 -2.55 4.93
CA GLN A 161 -21.52 -3.99 4.66
C GLN A 161 -20.29 -4.79 5.12
N LEU A 162 -19.09 -4.19 5.19
CA LEU A 162 -17.87 -4.87 5.66
C LEU A 162 -17.95 -5.25 7.16
N ALA A 163 -18.79 -4.61 7.95
CA ALA A 163 -18.97 -4.93 9.38
C ALA A 163 -19.42 -6.38 9.67
N GLN A 164 -20.00 -7.06 8.69
CA GLN A 164 -20.41 -8.47 8.85
C GLN A 164 -19.23 -9.46 8.84
N PHE A 165 -18.05 -9.07 8.34
CA PHE A 165 -16.89 -9.95 8.21
C PHE A 165 -15.99 -9.85 9.44
N THR A 166 -15.94 -10.94 10.20
CA THR A 166 -15.29 -10.94 11.54
C THR A 166 -13.78 -11.13 11.49
N ARG A 167 -13.25 -11.60 10.37
CA ARG A 167 -11.80 -11.83 10.18
C ARG A 167 -11.09 -10.67 9.49
N LEU A 168 -11.86 -9.70 8.97
CA LEU A 168 -11.32 -8.48 8.36
C LEU A 168 -11.35 -7.33 9.36
N ARG A 169 -10.23 -6.67 9.55
CA ARG A 169 -10.11 -5.45 10.35
C ARG A 169 -9.93 -4.28 9.41
N VAL A 170 -11.02 -3.57 9.12
CA VAL A 170 -10.98 -2.40 8.24
C VAL A 170 -10.30 -1.24 8.97
N ARG A 171 -9.12 -0.82 8.48
CA ARG A 171 -8.27 0.20 9.09
C ARG A 171 -8.40 1.57 8.44
N GLY A 172 -8.85 1.65 7.21
CA GLY A 172 -8.91 2.91 6.50
C GLY A 172 -9.09 2.76 5.00
N LEU A 173 -8.58 3.75 4.26
CA LEU A 173 -8.72 3.85 2.81
C LEU A 173 -7.36 3.87 2.13
N MET A 174 -7.35 3.45 0.86
CA MET A 174 -6.18 3.52 -0.01
C MET A 174 -6.54 4.15 -1.35
N THR A 175 -5.64 4.92 -1.93
CA THR A 175 -5.73 5.34 -3.33
C THR A 175 -4.39 5.35 -4.05
N LEU A 176 -4.49 5.33 -5.39
CA LEU A 176 -3.42 5.65 -6.32
C LEU A 176 -3.81 6.93 -7.04
N ALA A 177 -3.12 8.04 -6.77
CA ALA A 177 -3.36 9.30 -7.45
C ALA A 177 -3.12 9.17 -8.96
N MET A 178 -3.64 10.11 -9.73
CA MET A 178 -3.37 10.18 -11.16
C MET A 178 -1.87 10.34 -11.43
N ASN A 179 -1.39 9.77 -12.53
CA ASN A 179 -0.03 9.96 -12.98
C ASN A 179 0.02 11.25 -13.83
N SER A 180 0.28 12.38 -13.19
CA SER A 180 0.26 13.72 -13.81
C SER A 180 1.43 14.55 -13.32
N GLU A 181 1.92 15.45 -14.19
CA GLU A 181 2.85 16.52 -13.79
C GLU A 181 2.16 17.67 -13.06
N ASP A 182 0.84 17.77 -13.18
CA ASP A 182 0.01 18.72 -12.43
C ASP A 182 -0.10 18.27 -10.96
N ARG A 183 0.73 18.90 -10.13
CA ARG A 183 0.79 18.59 -8.69
C ARG A 183 -0.50 18.93 -7.95
N GLU A 184 -1.28 19.91 -8.40
CA GLU A 184 -2.56 20.26 -7.79
C GLU A 184 -3.63 19.21 -8.12
N ALA A 185 -3.64 18.67 -9.32
CA ALA A 185 -4.52 17.56 -9.68
C ALA A 185 -4.19 16.30 -8.87
N VAL A 186 -2.88 16.00 -8.68
CA VAL A 186 -2.43 14.90 -7.81
C VAL A 186 -2.87 15.14 -6.35
N ARG A 187 -2.67 16.36 -5.83
CA ARG A 187 -3.12 16.77 -4.49
C ARG A 187 -4.62 16.56 -4.33
N GLY A 188 -5.43 16.94 -5.34
CA GLY A 188 -6.88 16.76 -5.34
C GLY A 188 -7.31 15.33 -5.07
N CYS A 189 -6.58 14.33 -5.60
CA CYS A 189 -6.85 12.91 -5.32
C CYS A 189 -6.67 12.58 -3.83
N PHE A 190 -5.64 13.12 -3.19
CA PHE A 190 -5.35 12.86 -1.77
C PHE A 190 -6.33 13.61 -0.84
N VAL A 191 -6.68 14.85 -1.19
CA VAL A 191 -7.72 15.62 -0.47
C VAL A 191 -9.04 14.86 -0.49
N GLN A 192 -9.47 14.38 -1.66
CA GLN A 192 -10.70 13.61 -1.80
C GLN A 192 -10.70 12.36 -0.92
N LEU A 193 -9.58 11.63 -0.86
CA LEU A 193 -9.49 10.44 -0.02
C LEU A 193 -9.57 10.78 1.47
N ARG A 194 -8.88 11.85 1.91
CA ARG A 194 -8.92 12.33 3.30
C ARG A 194 -10.33 12.74 3.70
N GLU A 195 -10.98 13.60 2.90
CA GLU A 195 -12.33 14.08 3.19
C GLU A 195 -13.35 12.94 3.23
N LEU A 196 -13.20 11.96 2.34
CA LEU A 196 -14.04 10.76 2.35
C LEU A 196 -13.84 9.97 3.66
N ARG A 197 -12.57 9.71 4.07
CA ARG A 197 -12.26 9.02 5.32
C ARG A 197 -12.86 9.77 6.52
N ASP A 198 -12.68 11.08 6.59
CA ASP A 198 -13.16 11.91 7.69
C ASP A 198 -14.70 11.87 7.79
N SER A 199 -15.40 11.91 6.66
CA SER A 199 -16.85 11.77 6.59
C SER A 199 -17.34 10.38 7.06
N LEU A 200 -16.61 9.34 6.72
CA LEU A 200 -16.94 7.94 7.07
C LEU A 200 -16.64 7.63 8.53
N GLN A 201 -15.60 8.21 9.11
CA GLN A 201 -15.15 7.91 10.48
C GLN A 201 -16.25 8.22 11.51
N GLY A 202 -17.01 9.32 11.30
CA GLY A 202 -18.12 9.71 12.18
C GLY A 202 -19.32 8.76 12.15
N ASN A 203 -19.45 7.94 11.10
CA ASN A 203 -20.56 7.01 10.87
C ASN A 203 -20.07 5.55 10.71
N ALA A 204 -18.83 5.28 11.07
CA ALA A 204 -18.28 3.93 10.93
C ALA A 204 -19.01 2.93 11.84
N PRO A 205 -19.20 1.67 11.38
CA PRO A 205 -19.77 0.61 12.21
C PRO A 205 -19.01 0.44 13.52
N ALA A 206 -19.71 0.02 14.58
CA ALA A 206 -19.12 -0.17 15.91
C ALA A 206 -17.91 -1.11 15.86
N GLY A 207 -16.78 -0.68 16.44
CA GLY A 207 -15.51 -1.42 16.45
C GLY A 207 -14.63 -1.20 15.21
N MET A 208 -15.09 -0.47 14.20
CA MET A 208 -14.30 -0.10 13.02
C MET A 208 -13.65 1.27 13.24
N GLN A 209 -12.34 1.35 13.01
CA GLN A 209 -11.58 2.60 13.12
C GLN A 209 -10.89 2.89 11.78
N LEU A 210 -11.40 3.90 11.05
CA LEU A 210 -10.88 4.32 9.76
C LEU A 210 -9.75 5.35 9.96
N THR A 211 -8.66 4.95 10.58
CA THR A 211 -7.56 5.86 10.94
C THR A 211 -6.49 5.96 9.86
N GLU A 212 -6.39 4.97 8.97
CA GLU A 212 -5.29 4.88 8.02
C GLU A 212 -5.65 5.44 6.64
N LEU A 213 -4.70 6.19 6.07
CA LEU A 213 -4.71 6.66 4.68
C LEU A 213 -3.45 6.18 3.99
N SER A 214 -3.57 5.11 3.20
CA SER A 214 -2.49 4.59 2.37
C SER A 214 -2.49 5.31 1.03
N MET A 215 -1.63 6.32 0.90
CA MET A 215 -1.51 7.15 -0.30
C MET A 215 -0.12 7.78 -0.39
N GLY A 216 0.33 8.10 -1.61
CA GLY A 216 1.67 8.61 -1.88
C GLY A 216 2.69 7.52 -2.22
N MET A 217 3.47 7.80 -3.27
CA MET A 217 4.54 6.97 -3.82
C MET A 217 5.83 7.79 -3.97
N SER A 218 6.87 7.23 -4.58
CA SER A 218 8.20 7.86 -4.70
C SER A 218 8.19 9.29 -5.28
N GLY A 219 7.21 9.65 -6.10
CA GLY A 219 7.13 10.97 -6.76
C GLY A 219 6.19 11.99 -6.09
N ASP A 220 5.33 11.57 -5.17
CA ASP A 220 4.23 12.40 -4.66
C ASP A 220 3.95 12.24 -3.15
N PHE A 221 4.78 11.45 -2.43
CA PHE A 221 4.51 11.15 -1.03
C PHE A 221 4.56 12.37 -0.10
N GLU A 222 5.36 13.39 -0.41
CA GLU A 222 5.39 14.63 0.37
C GLU A 222 4.05 15.37 0.26
N ILE A 223 3.43 15.38 -0.94
CA ILE A 223 2.09 15.95 -1.12
C ILE A 223 1.07 15.12 -0.33
N ALA A 224 1.17 13.79 -0.41
CA ALA A 224 0.27 12.90 0.32
C ALA A 224 0.39 13.08 1.84
N ILE A 225 1.60 13.28 2.38
CA ILE A 225 1.83 13.58 3.80
C ILE A 225 1.17 14.89 4.20
N ALA A 226 1.32 15.93 3.39
CA ALA A 226 0.67 17.22 3.65
C ALA A 226 -0.86 17.09 3.67
N GLU A 227 -1.43 16.13 2.92
CA GLU A 227 -2.85 15.84 2.88
C GLU A 227 -3.29 14.71 3.84
N GLY A 228 -2.46 14.32 4.78
CA GLY A 228 -2.84 13.43 5.88
C GLY A 228 -2.52 11.95 5.67
N ALA A 229 -1.67 11.56 4.71
CA ALA A 229 -1.22 10.17 4.57
C ALA A 229 -0.67 9.64 5.90
N THR A 230 -1.03 8.39 6.25
CA THR A 230 -0.47 7.65 7.38
C THR A 230 0.43 6.51 6.92
N ILE A 231 0.29 6.09 5.65
CA ILE A 231 1.14 5.08 5.02
C ILE A 231 1.58 5.60 3.65
N VAL A 232 2.89 5.70 3.44
CA VAL A 232 3.48 6.01 2.13
C VAL A 232 4.17 4.77 1.57
N ARG A 233 3.95 4.49 0.26
CA ARG A 233 4.40 3.27 -0.42
C ARG A 233 5.53 3.59 -1.37
N ILE A 234 6.76 3.31 -0.98
CA ILE A 234 7.96 3.75 -1.71
C ILE A 234 8.76 2.55 -2.20
N GLY A 235 8.94 2.45 -3.52
CA GLY A 235 9.73 1.40 -4.16
C GLY A 235 11.01 1.94 -4.78
N GLN A 236 10.93 2.62 -5.91
CA GLN A 236 12.08 3.03 -6.71
C GLN A 236 13.10 3.88 -5.94
N ALA A 237 12.65 4.76 -5.07
CA ALA A 237 13.57 5.59 -4.27
C ALA A 237 14.33 4.79 -3.20
N ILE A 238 13.94 3.55 -2.89
CA ILE A 238 14.65 2.65 -1.97
C ILE A 238 15.48 1.63 -2.74
N PHE A 239 14.83 0.92 -3.68
CA PHE A 239 15.39 -0.26 -4.34
C PHE A 239 16.06 0.05 -5.68
N GLY A 240 15.81 1.22 -6.24
CA GLY A 240 16.25 1.65 -7.56
C GLY A 240 15.17 1.55 -8.64
N ALA A 241 15.50 2.11 -9.80
CA ALA A 241 14.63 2.04 -10.98
C ALA A 241 14.49 0.59 -11.46
N ARG A 242 13.36 0.30 -12.08
CA ARG A 242 13.11 -1.03 -12.67
C ARG A 242 13.98 -1.23 -13.89
N GLU A 243 14.47 -2.46 -14.09
CA GLU A 243 15.26 -2.84 -15.28
C GLU A 243 14.44 -2.78 -16.58
N GLN A 244 13.13 -3.02 -16.48
CA GLN A 244 12.22 -3.05 -17.61
C GLN A 244 11.20 -1.90 -17.52
N PRO A 245 10.72 -1.38 -18.67
CA PRO A 245 9.71 -0.33 -18.70
C PRO A 245 8.38 -0.80 -18.09
N ASP A 246 7.56 0.14 -17.65
CA ASP A 246 6.26 -0.15 -17.01
C ASP A 246 5.34 -1.02 -17.88
N SER A 247 5.41 -0.88 -19.21
CA SER A 247 4.65 -1.72 -20.15
C SER A 247 5.00 -3.21 -20.11
N TYR A 248 6.20 -3.57 -19.66
CA TYR A 248 6.60 -4.97 -19.44
C TYR A 248 5.88 -5.58 -18.24
N TYR A 249 5.74 -4.79 -17.17
CA TYR A 249 5.08 -5.24 -15.94
C TYR A 249 3.56 -5.09 -15.98
N TRP A 250 3.07 -4.18 -16.83
CA TRP A 250 1.66 -3.84 -17.00
C TRP A 250 1.31 -3.85 -18.50
N PRO A 251 1.24 -5.03 -19.14
CA PRO A 251 0.76 -5.12 -20.52
C PRO A 251 -0.68 -4.63 -20.58
N LYS A 252 -0.95 -3.76 -21.58
CA LYS A 252 -2.28 -3.19 -21.83
C LYS A 252 -3.29 -4.26 -22.17
#